data_01c6125cc32387ee76c34e1b7a9296c0
#
_entry.id   01c6125cc32387ee76c34e1b7a9296c0
#
_cell.length_a   1.000
_cell.length_b   1.000
_cell.length_c   1.000
_cell.angle_alpha   90.00
_cell.angle_beta   90.00
_cell.angle_gamma   90.00
#
_symmetry.space_group_name_H-M   'P 1'
#
loop_
_entity.id
_entity.type
_entity.pdbx_description
1 polymer ?
#
loop_
_entity_poly.entity_id
_entity_poly.type
_entity_poly.pdbx_seq_one_letter_code
_entity_poly.pdbx_strand_id
1 'polypeptide(L)'
;GILPLSGISFTVSNANTSTGSLSIYYWSSTNEWTTVTNLTDNTASGGIPLAQSGTITFDSTEDIARQKIIDGVLGYWYKIEITDADAATALSNVKVIEPFQKLRDFWDGQFRSAGSFQLYENGIYKDNTTNIFMDDYVYDDVSGGDESSYAIMNGLTSTEYVLCGFVERQQGLHCKLIPNHTNTTASTIITISYWDGSDWISVGTVNDGTSTESVSFTKSGYITWNPVAENTEFRKEINKEDPLYYYKLSWSQAFTGDVLLHHFSGIPVQKPLGNYIFP
;
A
#
# COMPACT_ATOMS: atom_id res chain seq x y z
N GLY A 1 -3.58 15.90 25.17
CA GLY A 1 -2.81 15.71 23.94
C GLY A 1 -3.45 16.39 22.75
N ILE A 2 -2.68 16.57 21.68
CA ILE A 2 -3.20 17.05 20.37
C ILE A 2 -3.74 15.90 19.51
N LEU A 3 -3.35 14.67 19.83
CA LEU A 3 -3.81 13.44 19.18
C LEU A 3 -4.42 12.48 20.19
N PRO A 4 -5.29 11.55 19.75
CA PRO A 4 -5.75 10.44 20.59
C PRO A 4 -4.60 9.55 21.04
N LEU A 5 -4.74 8.83 22.15
CA LEU A 5 -3.68 8.03 22.72
C LEU A 5 -3.97 6.53 22.63
N SER A 6 -2.88 5.74 22.70
CA SER A 6 -2.87 4.29 22.91
C SER A 6 -2.13 3.88 24.19
N GLY A 7 -1.61 4.86 24.92
CA GLY A 7 -0.92 4.61 26.18
C GLY A 7 -0.31 5.85 26.81
N ILE A 8 0.22 5.67 28.01
CA ILE A 8 0.88 6.71 28.80
C ILE A 8 2.07 6.09 29.53
N SER A 9 3.23 6.73 29.43
CA SER A 9 4.45 6.32 30.16
C SER A 9 4.67 7.22 31.36
N PHE A 10 4.91 6.62 32.49
CA PHE A 10 5.15 7.30 33.76
C PHE A 10 6.56 7.06 34.28
N THR A 11 7.24 8.12 34.67
CA THR A 11 8.45 8.02 35.49
C THR A 11 8.10 8.34 36.93
N VAL A 12 8.07 7.31 37.74
CA VAL A 12 7.73 7.41 39.18
C VAL A 12 8.98 7.82 39.92
N SER A 13 8.91 8.95 40.63
CA SER A 13 9.99 9.43 41.49
C SER A 13 9.83 8.99 42.96
N ASN A 14 8.57 8.79 43.37
CA ASN A 14 8.26 8.16 44.66
C ASN A 14 7.11 7.16 44.41
N ALA A 15 7.38 5.89 44.69
CA ALA A 15 6.48 4.80 44.40
C ALA A 15 5.22 4.81 45.29
N ASN A 16 4.09 4.43 44.73
CA ASN A 16 2.91 4.08 45.51
C ASN A 16 3.15 2.77 46.27
N THR A 17 2.73 2.68 47.51
CA THR A 17 2.84 1.50 48.36
C THR A 17 1.48 0.94 48.79
N SER A 18 0.41 1.64 48.43
CA SER A 18 -0.97 1.23 48.76
C SER A 18 -1.58 0.40 47.64
N THR A 19 -2.24 -0.69 48.02
CA THR A 19 -3.00 -1.50 47.05
C THR A 19 -4.19 -0.73 46.54
N GLY A 20 -4.43 -0.80 45.24
CA GLY A 20 -5.52 -0.05 44.62
C GLY A 20 -5.73 -0.45 43.15
N SER A 21 -6.56 0.31 42.49
CA SER A 21 -6.78 0.15 41.06
C SER A 21 -6.48 1.46 40.31
N LEU A 22 -6.04 1.32 39.07
CA LEU A 22 -5.85 2.43 38.15
C LEU A 22 -6.83 2.29 36.98
N SER A 23 -7.52 3.37 36.67
CA SER A 23 -8.44 3.45 35.54
C SER A 23 -8.10 4.67 34.67
N ILE A 24 -8.22 4.51 33.39
CA ILE A 24 -8.03 5.58 32.41
C ILE A 24 -9.32 5.77 31.63
N TYR A 25 -9.71 7.01 31.45
CA TYR A 25 -10.89 7.41 30.68
C TYR A 25 -10.50 8.40 29.61
N TYR A 26 -11.20 8.36 28.48
CA TYR A 26 -11.14 9.35 27.42
C TYR A 26 -12.48 10.08 27.28
N TRP A 27 -12.46 11.27 26.69
CA TRP A 27 -13.70 11.99 26.37
C TRP A 27 -14.27 11.45 25.06
N SER A 28 -15.48 10.89 25.11
CA SER A 28 -16.12 10.18 24.01
C SER A 28 -17.01 11.05 23.14
N SER A 29 -17.48 10.49 22.03
CA SER A 29 -18.47 11.12 21.12
C SER A 29 -19.84 11.31 21.77
N THR A 30 -20.15 10.59 22.86
CA THR A 30 -21.39 10.74 23.64
C THR A 30 -21.29 11.84 24.70
N ASN A 31 -20.20 12.63 24.67
CA ASN A 31 -19.93 13.71 25.62
C ASN A 31 -19.84 13.25 27.09
N GLU A 32 -19.20 12.12 27.32
CA GLU A 32 -18.96 11.57 28.63
C GLU A 32 -17.56 10.97 28.76
N TRP A 33 -17.12 10.75 30.01
CA TRP A 33 -15.88 10.04 30.29
C TRP A 33 -16.13 8.53 30.16
N THR A 34 -15.49 7.93 29.15
CA THR A 34 -15.61 6.49 28.86
C THR A 34 -14.31 5.79 29.17
N THR A 35 -14.36 4.64 29.83
CA THR A 35 -13.18 3.84 30.19
C THR A 35 -12.51 3.29 28.93
N VAL A 36 -11.17 3.33 28.87
CA VAL A 36 -10.40 2.66 27.83
C VAL A 36 -10.55 1.14 27.91
N THR A 37 -10.36 0.46 26.78
CA THR A 37 -10.43 -1.02 26.71
C THR A 37 -9.04 -1.65 26.68
N ASN A 38 -8.94 -2.89 27.14
CA ASN A 38 -7.70 -3.69 27.14
C ASN A 38 -6.52 -3.00 27.83
N LEU A 39 -6.78 -2.35 28.97
CA LEU A 39 -5.76 -1.67 29.76
C LEU A 39 -4.75 -2.68 30.31
N THR A 40 -3.47 -2.44 30.04
CA THR A 40 -2.34 -3.18 30.61
C THR A 40 -1.46 -2.20 31.39
N ASP A 41 -1.35 -2.38 32.70
CA ASP A 41 -0.56 -1.53 33.58
C ASP A 41 0.79 -2.16 33.93
N ASN A 42 1.86 -1.70 33.24
CA ASN A 42 3.24 -2.11 33.54
C ASN A 42 3.92 -1.23 34.61
N THR A 43 3.16 -0.29 35.22
CA THR A 43 3.62 0.43 36.41
C THR A 43 3.27 -0.30 37.69
N ALA A 44 2.38 -1.29 37.60
CA ALA A 44 1.93 -2.05 38.73
C ALA A 44 2.93 -3.13 39.15
N SER A 45 3.05 -3.33 40.47
CA SER A 45 3.80 -4.43 41.06
C SER A 45 3.02 -4.96 42.27
N GLY A 46 2.75 -6.27 42.30
CA GLY A 46 2.02 -6.89 43.39
C GLY A 46 0.60 -6.33 43.60
N GLY A 47 -0.07 -5.84 42.55
CA GLY A 47 -1.40 -5.23 42.64
C GLY A 47 -1.40 -3.77 43.12
N ILE A 48 -0.25 -3.12 43.15
CA ILE A 48 -0.05 -1.73 43.53
C ILE A 48 0.22 -0.91 42.27
N PRO A 49 -0.68 -0.02 41.81
CA PRO A 49 -0.45 0.82 40.66
C PRO A 49 0.59 1.90 40.94
N LEU A 50 1.37 2.31 39.96
CA LEU A 50 2.48 3.25 40.09
C LEU A 50 3.55 2.84 41.14
N ALA A 51 3.71 1.56 41.41
CA ALA A 51 4.77 1.02 42.26
C ALA A 51 6.16 1.13 41.63
N GLN A 52 6.23 1.33 40.31
CA GLN A 52 7.45 1.49 39.53
C GLN A 52 7.22 2.35 38.30
N SER A 53 8.31 2.86 37.72
CA SER A 53 8.23 3.50 36.40
C SER A 53 7.83 2.48 35.35
N GLY A 54 6.98 2.87 34.43
CA GLY A 54 6.49 1.95 33.39
C GLY A 54 5.52 2.61 32.42
N THR A 55 4.93 1.80 31.59
CA THR A 55 3.98 2.22 30.58
C THR A 55 2.64 1.55 30.79
N ILE A 56 1.57 2.33 30.72
CA ILE A 56 0.21 1.83 30.68
C ILE A 56 -0.24 1.89 29.23
N THR A 57 -0.66 0.76 28.69
CA THR A 57 -1.16 0.65 27.30
C THR A 57 -2.62 0.26 27.29
N PHE A 58 -3.33 0.66 26.25
CA PHE A 58 -4.73 0.36 26.02
C PHE A 58 -5.02 0.41 24.52
N ASP A 59 -6.20 -0.05 24.10
CA ASP A 59 -6.61 0.03 22.71
C ASP A 59 -6.61 1.49 22.24
N SER A 60 -6.22 1.69 20.95
CA SER A 60 -6.24 3.02 20.35
C SER A 60 -7.61 3.67 20.48
N THR A 61 -7.62 4.92 20.92
CA THR A 61 -8.84 5.72 21.02
C THR A 61 -9.07 6.62 19.79
N GLU A 62 -8.35 6.40 18.70
CA GLU A 62 -8.33 7.25 17.51
C GLU A 62 -9.73 7.50 16.92
N ASP A 63 -10.54 6.47 16.79
CA ASP A 63 -11.86 6.56 16.18
C ASP A 63 -12.97 6.98 17.16
N ILE A 64 -12.71 6.91 18.45
CA ILE A 64 -13.74 7.02 19.50
C ILE A 64 -13.56 8.24 20.42
N ALA A 65 -12.33 8.72 20.61
CA ALA A 65 -12.08 9.93 21.39
C ALA A 65 -12.49 11.19 20.63
N ARG A 66 -12.91 12.21 21.37
CA ARG A 66 -13.26 13.54 20.84
C ARG A 66 -12.53 14.62 21.61
N GLN A 67 -12.31 15.73 20.93
CA GLN A 67 -11.72 16.90 21.55
C GLN A 67 -12.72 17.57 22.51
N LYS A 68 -12.20 18.13 23.59
CA LYS A 68 -12.94 18.91 24.58
C LYS A 68 -12.14 20.12 24.97
N ILE A 69 -12.82 21.19 25.33
CA ILE A 69 -12.20 22.37 25.95
C ILE A 69 -12.29 22.21 27.46
N ILE A 70 -11.13 22.18 28.13
CA ILE A 70 -11.02 22.24 29.59
C ILE A 70 -10.08 23.39 29.94
N ASP A 71 -10.51 24.29 30.79
CA ASP A 71 -9.77 25.48 31.20
C ASP A 71 -9.22 26.33 30.00
N GLY A 72 -10.04 26.41 28.92
CA GLY A 72 -9.68 27.17 27.72
C GLY A 72 -8.76 26.44 26.75
N VAL A 73 -8.33 25.21 27.06
CA VAL A 73 -7.45 24.41 26.20
C VAL A 73 -8.26 23.35 25.44
N LEU A 74 -8.23 23.42 24.11
CA LEU A 74 -8.80 22.41 23.24
C LEU A 74 -7.81 21.25 23.09
N GLY A 75 -8.28 20.02 23.33
CA GLY A 75 -7.44 18.84 23.15
C GLY A 75 -8.19 17.53 23.38
N TYR A 76 -7.49 16.42 23.14
CA TYR A 76 -7.94 15.09 23.58
C TYR A 76 -7.56 14.92 25.04
N TRP A 77 -8.57 14.82 25.90
CA TRP A 77 -8.40 14.75 27.34
C TRP A 77 -8.56 13.33 27.84
N TYR A 78 -7.64 12.95 28.74
CA TYR A 78 -7.65 11.67 29.42
C TYR A 78 -7.67 11.92 30.94
N LYS A 79 -8.56 11.23 31.61
CA LYS A 79 -8.68 11.27 33.05
C LYS A 79 -8.09 9.97 33.63
N ILE A 80 -7.20 10.09 34.57
CA ILE A 80 -6.58 8.98 35.29
C ILE A 80 -7.11 8.99 36.70
N GLU A 81 -7.67 7.89 37.14
CA GLU A 81 -8.15 7.69 38.52
C GLU A 81 -7.36 6.56 39.16
N ILE A 82 -6.89 6.79 40.37
CA ILE A 82 -6.20 5.80 41.19
C ILE A 82 -6.93 5.76 42.53
N THR A 83 -7.36 4.57 42.90
CA THR A 83 -7.91 4.35 44.23
C THR A 83 -6.76 4.08 45.21
N ASP A 84 -6.86 4.62 46.42
CA ASP A 84 -5.93 4.36 47.53
C ASP A 84 -4.45 4.64 47.23
N ALA A 85 -4.17 5.72 46.47
CA ALA A 85 -2.80 6.17 46.27
C ALA A 85 -2.23 6.81 47.56
N ASP A 86 -0.97 6.52 47.87
CA ASP A 86 -0.27 7.20 48.97
C ASP A 86 -0.13 8.70 48.67
N ALA A 87 -0.29 9.50 49.74
CA ALA A 87 -0.11 10.96 49.62
C ALA A 87 1.32 11.37 49.17
N ALA A 88 2.29 10.49 49.36
CA ALA A 88 3.66 10.71 48.96
C ALA A 88 4.00 10.24 47.53
N THR A 89 3.07 9.54 46.84
CA THR A 89 3.28 9.10 45.45
C THR A 89 3.56 10.28 44.53
N ALA A 90 4.66 10.22 43.80
CA ALA A 90 5.10 11.34 42.96
C ALA A 90 5.60 10.86 41.60
N LEU A 91 5.27 11.64 40.57
CA LEU A 91 5.72 11.44 39.20
C LEU A 91 6.71 12.53 38.83
N SER A 92 7.83 12.17 38.26
CA SER A 92 8.80 13.15 37.72
C SER A 92 8.58 13.44 36.25
N ASN A 93 7.96 12.53 35.49
CA ASN A 93 7.67 12.72 34.09
C ASN A 93 6.46 11.89 33.65
N VAL A 94 5.68 12.46 32.73
CA VAL A 94 4.58 11.76 32.04
C VAL A 94 4.73 11.99 30.54
N LYS A 95 4.79 10.92 29.79
CA LYS A 95 4.84 10.95 28.32
C LYS A 95 3.61 10.25 27.78
N VAL A 96 3.04 10.79 26.71
CA VAL A 96 1.94 10.16 25.99
C VAL A 96 2.47 9.25 24.90
N ILE A 97 1.73 8.19 24.61
CA ILE A 97 1.95 7.28 23.50
C ILE A 97 0.78 7.47 22.57
N GLU A 98 1.07 8.09 21.45
CA GLU A 98 0.12 8.22 20.36
C GLU A 98 0.06 6.89 19.60
N PRO A 99 -1.13 6.46 19.14
CA PRO A 99 -1.21 5.31 18.28
C PRO A 99 -0.35 5.61 17.06
N PHE A 100 0.56 4.72 16.73
CA PHE A 100 1.07 4.70 15.38
C PHE A 100 -0.14 4.40 14.49
N GLN A 101 -0.65 5.41 13.83
CA GLN A 101 -1.45 5.14 12.66
C GLN A 101 -0.59 4.22 11.81
N LYS A 102 -1.03 2.99 11.61
CA LYS A 102 -0.63 2.25 10.44
C LYS A 102 -1.16 3.08 9.30
N LEU A 103 -0.34 4.01 8.82
CA LEU A 103 -0.59 4.63 7.55
C LEU A 103 -0.62 3.45 6.60
N ARG A 104 -1.83 3.02 6.29
CA ARG A 104 -2.08 1.98 5.31
C ARG A 104 -1.39 2.45 4.04
N ASP A 105 -0.78 1.53 3.36
CA ASP A 105 -0.17 1.73 2.08
C ASP A 105 -1.00 2.73 1.28
N PHE A 106 -0.46 3.92 1.11
CA PHE A 106 -1.22 5.04 0.55
C PHE A 106 -0.94 5.07 -0.94
N TRP A 107 -1.93 4.70 -1.73
CA TRP A 107 -1.92 5.01 -3.15
C TRP A 107 -2.49 6.43 -3.32
N ASP A 108 -1.76 7.29 -4.00
CA ASP A 108 -2.18 8.67 -4.31
C ASP A 108 -3.35 8.74 -5.32
N GLY A 109 -3.88 7.59 -5.74
CA GLY A 109 -4.95 7.48 -6.71
C GLY A 109 -4.50 7.66 -8.16
N GLN A 110 -3.20 7.86 -8.39
CA GLN A 110 -2.67 8.08 -9.73
C GLN A 110 -2.00 6.83 -10.29
N PHE A 111 -2.36 6.48 -11.49
CA PHE A 111 -1.64 5.51 -12.29
C PHE A 111 -0.32 6.11 -12.78
N ARG A 112 0.68 5.24 -12.97
CA ARG A 112 1.98 5.64 -13.50
C ARG A 112 2.07 5.30 -14.98
N SER A 113 2.44 6.29 -15.79
CA SER A 113 2.79 6.04 -17.18
C SER A 113 4.01 5.14 -17.26
N ALA A 114 4.00 4.19 -18.17
CA ALA A 114 5.21 3.43 -18.48
C ALA A 114 6.22 4.36 -19.17
N GLY A 115 7.47 4.28 -18.77
CA GLY A 115 8.56 4.95 -19.47
C GLY A 115 8.99 4.19 -20.72
N SER A 116 8.61 2.93 -20.82
CA SER A 116 8.90 2.07 -21.98
C SER A 116 7.83 0.99 -22.12
N PHE A 117 7.42 0.73 -23.35
CA PHE A 117 6.53 -0.37 -23.71
C PHE A 117 7.05 -1.01 -25.00
N GLN A 118 7.52 -2.24 -24.91
CA GLN A 118 8.24 -2.90 -25.99
C GLN A 118 7.68 -4.30 -26.27
N LEU A 119 7.39 -4.61 -27.53
CA LEU A 119 6.97 -5.93 -27.96
C LEU A 119 8.17 -6.75 -28.45
N TYR A 120 8.24 -7.98 -28.00
CA TYR A 120 9.24 -8.96 -28.44
C TYR A 120 8.58 -10.14 -29.14
N GLU A 121 8.95 -10.36 -30.38
CA GLU A 121 8.56 -11.52 -31.19
C GLU A 121 9.78 -12.41 -31.37
N ASN A 122 9.68 -13.66 -30.93
CA ASN A 122 10.81 -14.62 -30.97
C ASN A 122 12.10 -14.09 -30.34
N GLY A 123 11.99 -13.27 -29.28
CA GLY A 123 13.12 -12.66 -28.58
C GLY A 123 13.75 -11.48 -29.32
N ILE A 124 13.18 -11.02 -30.43
CA ILE A 124 13.63 -9.88 -31.21
C ILE A 124 12.68 -8.71 -30.98
N TYR A 125 13.24 -7.56 -30.58
CA TYR A 125 12.48 -6.31 -30.49
C TYR A 125 11.87 -5.95 -31.85
N LYS A 126 10.56 -5.78 -31.89
CA LYS A 126 9.88 -5.28 -33.08
C LYS A 126 10.05 -3.78 -33.14
N ASP A 127 10.91 -3.34 -34.02
CA ASP A 127 10.97 -1.93 -34.38
C ASP A 127 9.67 -1.49 -35.05
N ASN A 128 9.18 -0.40 -34.58
CA ASN A 128 7.82 0.08 -34.70
C ASN A 128 7.48 0.81 -36.00
N THR A 129 8.27 0.66 -37.03
CA THR A 129 8.02 1.35 -38.30
C THR A 129 6.82 0.86 -39.10
N THR A 130 6.23 -0.28 -38.71
CA THR A 130 5.08 -0.87 -39.40
C THR A 130 3.91 -1.29 -38.51
N ASN A 131 4.14 -1.41 -37.22
CA ASN A 131 3.08 -1.72 -36.23
C ASN A 131 3.22 -0.74 -35.10
N ILE A 132 2.26 0.01 -34.94
CA ILE A 132 2.12 1.11 -34.04
C ILE A 132 2.24 0.66 -32.59
N PHE A 133 3.44 0.40 -32.15
CA PHE A 133 3.78 0.45 -30.76
C PHE A 133 4.49 1.73 -30.56
N MET A 134 3.83 2.67 -30.08
CA MET A 134 4.44 3.92 -29.72
C MET A 134 4.56 3.97 -28.24
N ASP A 135 5.70 4.37 -27.74
CA ASP A 135 5.83 4.87 -26.40
C ASP A 135 4.73 5.91 -26.13
N ASP A 136 4.27 6.60 -27.14
CA ASP A 136 3.20 7.57 -27.12
C ASP A 136 1.84 7.04 -26.70
N TYR A 137 1.52 5.75 -26.89
CA TYR A 137 0.26 5.19 -26.43
C TYR A 137 0.10 5.17 -24.94
N VAL A 138 1.19 5.03 -24.28
CA VAL A 138 1.22 4.94 -22.84
C VAL A 138 1.01 6.30 -22.22
N TYR A 139 1.27 7.34 -22.99
CA TYR A 139 1.13 8.74 -22.59
C TYR A 139 -0.12 9.40 -23.14
N ASP A 140 -0.82 8.69 -24.04
CA ASP A 140 -2.02 9.26 -24.60
C ASP A 140 -3.09 9.44 -23.55
N ASP A 141 -3.77 10.57 -23.63
CA ASP A 141 -4.65 11.09 -22.61
C ASP A 141 -5.67 10.04 -22.16
N VAL A 142 -5.57 9.67 -20.89
CA VAL A 142 -6.52 8.78 -20.21
C VAL A 142 -7.95 9.31 -20.31
N SER A 143 -8.14 10.60 -20.51
CA SER A 143 -9.41 11.28 -20.62
C SER A 143 -9.95 11.35 -22.05
N GLY A 144 -9.08 11.15 -23.04
CA GLY A 144 -9.39 11.53 -24.42
C GLY A 144 -10.40 10.61 -25.11
N GLY A 145 -10.45 9.35 -24.76
CA GLY A 145 -11.32 8.39 -25.44
C GLY A 145 -11.03 8.27 -26.94
N ASP A 146 -9.86 8.73 -27.39
CA ASP A 146 -9.42 8.59 -28.77
C ASP A 146 -8.96 7.15 -29.02
N GLU A 147 -9.89 6.34 -29.52
CA GLU A 147 -9.63 4.95 -29.90
C GLU A 147 -8.83 4.85 -31.22
N SER A 148 -8.32 5.96 -31.75
CA SER A 148 -7.49 5.96 -32.95
C SER A 148 -6.04 5.52 -32.67
N SER A 149 -5.62 5.61 -31.42
CA SER A 149 -4.29 5.21 -30.95
C SER A 149 -4.36 3.90 -30.16
N TYR A 150 -3.64 2.86 -30.58
CA TYR A 150 -3.64 1.56 -29.93
C TYR A 150 -2.42 0.72 -30.24
N ALA A 151 -2.07 -0.16 -29.33
CA ALA A 151 -1.08 -1.20 -29.54
C ALA A 151 -1.75 -2.48 -30.07
N ILE A 152 -1.23 -3.03 -31.15
CA ILE A 152 -1.71 -4.28 -31.74
C ILE A 152 -1.04 -5.45 -31.06
N MET A 153 -1.82 -6.23 -30.30
CA MET A 153 -1.37 -7.43 -29.60
C MET A 153 -1.64 -8.71 -30.38
N ASN A 154 -2.05 -8.57 -31.64
CA ASN A 154 -2.44 -9.70 -32.48
C ASN A 154 -1.29 -10.66 -32.72
N GLY A 155 -1.60 -11.93 -32.69
CA GLY A 155 -0.65 -12.98 -33.04
C GLY A 155 0.50 -13.17 -32.04
N LEU A 156 0.43 -12.56 -30.85
CA LEU A 156 1.35 -12.88 -29.77
C LEU A 156 1.24 -14.36 -29.42
N THR A 157 2.31 -15.09 -29.63
CA THR A 157 2.39 -16.51 -29.29
C THR A 157 2.85 -16.72 -27.85
N SER A 158 2.83 -17.94 -27.37
CA SER A 158 3.32 -18.25 -26.02
C SER A 158 4.82 -18.00 -25.80
N THR A 159 5.58 -17.77 -26.88
CA THR A 159 7.03 -17.45 -26.83
C THR A 159 7.32 -15.97 -26.92
N GLU A 160 6.31 -15.16 -27.20
CA GLU A 160 6.42 -13.72 -27.34
C GLU A 160 6.02 -13.05 -26.02
N TYR A 161 6.48 -11.82 -25.85
CA TYR A 161 6.24 -11.10 -24.62
C TYR A 161 6.28 -9.58 -24.83
N VAL A 162 5.67 -8.88 -23.90
CA VAL A 162 5.78 -7.43 -23.78
C VAL A 162 6.67 -7.10 -22.59
N LEU A 163 7.57 -6.13 -22.76
CA LEU A 163 8.28 -5.49 -21.67
C LEU A 163 7.71 -4.11 -21.44
N CYS A 164 7.33 -3.82 -20.21
CA CYS A 164 6.91 -2.50 -19.79
C CYS A 164 7.80 -2.01 -18.65
N GLY A 165 8.37 -0.82 -18.81
CA GLY A 165 9.31 -0.21 -17.89
C GLY A 165 8.72 0.98 -17.16
N PHE A 166 9.01 1.11 -15.87
CA PHE A 166 8.52 2.20 -15.01
C PHE A 166 9.67 2.80 -14.20
N VAL A 167 9.55 4.07 -13.89
CA VAL A 167 10.53 4.76 -13.03
C VAL A 167 10.53 4.22 -11.60
N GLU A 168 9.39 3.73 -11.14
CA GLU A 168 9.18 3.16 -9.81
C GLU A 168 8.58 1.76 -9.90
N ARG A 169 8.68 1.00 -8.81
CA ARG A 169 8.21 -0.38 -8.71
C ARG A 169 6.69 -0.45 -8.77
N GLN A 170 6.15 -1.48 -9.40
CA GLN A 170 4.72 -1.68 -9.59
C GLN A 170 4.21 -2.91 -8.82
N GLN A 171 2.95 -2.88 -8.44
CA GLN A 171 2.19 -4.01 -7.90
C GLN A 171 0.95 -4.33 -8.76
N GLY A 172 0.83 -3.69 -9.90
CA GLY A 172 -0.24 -3.94 -10.83
C GLY A 172 -0.15 -3.09 -12.08
N LEU A 173 -1.01 -3.40 -13.03
CA LEU A 173 -1.13 -2.75 -14.32
C LEU A 173 -2.61 -2.45 -14.57
N HIS A 174 -2.89 -1.35 -15.21
CA HIS A 174 -4.20 -1.03 -15.75
C HIS A 174 -4.14 -1.17 -17.26
N CYS A 175 -4.97 -2.05 -17.80
CA CYS A 175 -5.08 -2.33 -19.24
C CYS A 175 -6.46 -1.91 -19.74
N LYS A 176 -6.50 -1.04 -20.72
CA LYS A 176 -7.73 -0.63 -21.38
C LYS A 176 -7.72 -1.09 -22.82
N LEU A 177 -8.63 -1.96 -23.17
CA LEU A 177 -8.80 -2.52 -24.50
C LEU A 177 -9.84 -1.73 -25.29
N ILE A 178 -9.71 -1.71 -26.63
CA ILE A 178 -10.76 -1.18 -27.49
C ILE A 178 -11.95 -2.15 -27.46
N PRO A 179 -13.17 -1.66 -27.30
CA PRO A 179 -14.36 -2.49 -27.31
C PRO A 179 -14.44 -3.38 -28.57
N ASN A 180 -14.82 -4.63 -28.38
CA ASN A 180 -14.90 -5.67 -29.44
C ASN A 180 -13.55 -6.10 -30.07
N HIS A 181 -12.43 -5.57 -29.58
CA HIS A 181 -11.09 -5.97 -29.98
C HIS A 181 -10.38 -6.64 -28.80
N THR A 182 -10.84 -7.84 -28.46
CA THR A 182 -10.43 -8.56 -27.26
C THR A 182 -10.04 -10.00 -27.59
N ASN A 183 -9.26 -10.63 -26.69
CA ASN A 183 -8.85 -12.01 -26.87
C ASN A 183 -10.04 -12.98 -26.73
N THR A 184 -10.09 -13.96 -27.63
CA THR A 184 -11.10 -15.03 -27.64
C THR A 184 -10.50 -16.43 -27.49
N THR A 185 -9.17 -16.54 -27.33
CA THR A 185 -8.49 -17.84 -27.17
C THR A 185 -8.74 -18.41 -25.80
N ALA A 186 -9.40 -19.57 -25.75
CA ALA A 186 -9.69 -20.26 -24.51
C ALA A 186 -8.43 -20.60 -23.70
N SER A 187 -8.54 -20.52 -22.38
CA SER A 187 -7.47 -20.88 -21.43
C SER A 187 -6.18 -20.07 -21.59
N THR A 188 -6.27 -18.85 -22.07
CA THR A 188 -5.12 -17.93 -22.14
C THR A 188 -4.88 -17.30 -20.78
N ILE A 189 -3.76 -17.59 -20.15
CA ILE A 189 -3.38 -17.09 -18.82
C ILE A 189 -2.17 -16.19 -18.96
N ILE A 190 -2.22 -15.01 -18.35
CA ILE A 190 -1.09 -14.10 -18.26
C ILE A 190 -0.11 -14.51 -17.16
N THR A 191 1.17 -14.37 -17.44
CA THR A 191 2.26 -14.46 -16.46
C THR A 191 3.02 -13.15 -16.46
N ILE A 192 3.33 -12.63 -15.27
CA ILE A 192 4.13 -11.44 -15.10
C ILE A 192 5.42 -11.80 -14.37
N SER A 193 6.54 -11.29 -14.89
CA SER A 193 7.85 -11.47 -14.27
C SER A 193 8.54 -10.11 -14.11
N TYR A 194 9.35 -9.98 -13.08
CA TYR A 194 10.20 -8.83 -12.80
C TYR A 194 11.69 -9.20 -13.01
N TRP A 195 12.56 -8.21 -13.10
CA TRP A 195 14.01 -8.42 -13.21
C TRP A 195 14.64 -8.44 -11.82
N ASP A 196 15.33 -9.54 -11.47
CA ASP A 196 15.99 -9.71 -10.16
C ASP A 196 17.46 -9.26 -10.14
N GLY A 197 17.93 -8.69 -11.23
CA GLY A 197 19.35 -8.32 -11.43
C GLY A 197 20.09 -9.30 -12.33
N SER A 198 19.62 -10.54 -12.47
CA SER A 198 20.19 -11.59 -13.31
C SER A 198 19.17 -12.24 -14.25
N ASP A 199 17.97 -12.51 -13.75
CA ASP A 199 16.96 -13.29 -14.45
C ASP A 199 15.54 -12.68 -14.33
N TRP A 200 14.63 -13.15 -15.20
CA TRP A 200 13.20 -12.85 -15.13
C TRP A 200 12.50 -13.82 -14.16
N ILE A 201 12.08 -13.31 -13.02
CA ILE A 201 11.43 -14.07 -11.95
C ILE A 201 9.94 -13.74 -11.90
N SER A 202 9.09 -14.77 -11.80
CA SER A 202 7.64 -14.56 -11.67
C SER A 202 7.30 -13.75 -10.42
N VAL A 203 6.35 -12.82 -10.54
CA VAL A 203 5.77 -12.10 -9.39
C VAL A 203 4.93 -13.00 -8.48
N GLY A 204 4.70 -14.25 -8.88
CA GLY A 204 3.85 -15.19 -8.16
C GLY A 204 2.41 -15.16 -8.64
N THR A 205 1.47 -15.21 -7.70
CA THR A 205 0.03 -15.20 -8.03
C THR A 205 -0.40 -13.86 -8.60
N VAL A 206 -1.00 -13.90 -9.77
CA VAL A 206 -1.56 -12.74 -10.47
C VAL A 206 -3.09 -12.79 -10.36
N ASN A 207 -3.68 -11.67 -9.97
CA ASN A 207 -5.12 -11.45 -10.06
C ASN A 207 -5.41 -10.70 -11.35
N ASP A 208 -5.90 -11.41 -12.36
CA ASP A 208 -6.17 -10.88 -13.70
C ASP A 208 -7.62 -10.40 -13.83
N GLY A 209 -7.84 -9.11 -13.59
CA GLY A 209 -9.13 -8.46 -13.77
C GLY A 209 -9.52 -8.23 -15.24
N THR A 210 -8.61 -8.49 -16.20
CA THR A 210 -8.93 -8.49 -17.65
C THR A 210 -9.54 -9.80 -18.12
N SER A 211 -9.53 -10.82 -17.24
CA SER A 211 -9.97 -12.18 -17.56
C SER A 211 -11.47 -12.38 -17.38
N THR A 212 -12.02 -13.21 -18.26
CA THR A 212 -13.33 -13.85 -18.11
C THR A 212 -13.17 -15.33 -18.38
N GLU A 213 -13.67 -16.20 -17.51
CA GLU A 213 -13.62 -17.66 -17.67
C GLU A 213 -12.20 -18.21 -17.97
N SER A 214 -11.19 -17.68 -17.29
CA SER A 214 -9.77 -18.03 -17.48
C SER A 214 -9.20 -17.66 -18.86
N VAL A 215 -9.73 -16.62 -19.48
CA VAL A 215 -9.22 -16.04 -20.73
C VAL A 215 -8.79 -14.61 -20.44
N SER A 216 -7.49 -14.34 -20.44
CA SER A 216 -6.92 -13.00 -20.25
C SER A 216 -7.22 -12.09 -21.43
N PHE A 217 -7.34 -10.77 -21.17
CA PHE A 217 -7.57 -9.73 -22.20
C PHE A 217 -8.92 -9.85 -22.92
N THR A 218 -9.95 -10.35 -22.24
CA THR A 218 -11.34 -10.34 -22.74
C THR A 218 -12.07 -9.04 -22.48
N LYS A 219 -11.57 -8.23 -21.57
CA LYS A 219 -12.11 -6.92 -21.18
C LYS A 219 -11.02 -6.03 -20.61
N SER A 220 -11.28 -4.74 -20.57
CA SER A 220 -10.45 -3.80 -19.81
C SER A 220 -10.49 -4.13 -18.31
N GLY A 221 -9.36 -3.96 -17.64
CA GLY A 221 -9.28 -4.29 -16.20
C GLY A 221 -7.92 -4.03 -15.59
N TYR A 222 -7.81 -4.38 -14.31
CA TYR A 222 -6.59 -4.30 -13.54
C TYR A 222 -5.97 -5.69 -13.41
N ILE A 223 -4.67 -5.77 -13.59
CA ILE A 223 -3.87 -6.96 -13.33
C ILE A 223 -3.02 -6.64 -12.11
N THR A 224 -3.18 -7.37 -11.01
CA THR A 224 -2.50 -7.05 -9.75
C THR A 224 -1.80 -8.26 -9.18
N TRP A 225 -0.75 -8.01 -8.39
CA TRP A 225 0.01 -9.03 -7.67
C TRP A 225 0.48 -8.51 -6.31
N ASN A 226 0.94 -9.39 -5.45
CA ASN A 226 1.57 -8.98 -4.21
C ASN A 226 2.92 -8.31 -4.50
N PRO A 227 3.22 -7.17 -3.89
CA PRO A 227 4.50 -6.50 -4.09
C PRO A 227 5.68 -7.44 -3.83
N VAL A 228 6.63 -7.44 -4.74
CA VAL A 228 7.89 -8.15 -4.58
C VAL A 228 8.75 -7.45 -3.51
N ALA A 229 9.58 -8.17 -2.78
CA ALA A 229 10.45 -7.57 -1.78
C ALA A 229 11.40 -6.52 -2.42
N GLU A 230 11.60 -5.39 -1.75
CA GLU A 230 12.32 -4.24 -2.30
C GLU A 230 13.76 -4.57 -2.70
N ASN A 231 14.40 -5.48 -1.97
CA ASN A 231 15.79 -5.89 -2.20
C ASN A 231 15.96 -6.99 -3.25
N THR A 232 14.90 -7.42 -3.90
CA THR A 232 14.93 -8.47 -4.93
C THR A 232 14.58 -7.98 -6.32
N GLU A 233 14.11 -6.75 -6.47
CA GLU A 233 13.71 -6.15 -7.74
C GLU A 233 14.66 -5.03 -8.13
N PHE A 234 15.24 -5.11 -9.31
CA PHE A 234 16.27 -4.20 -9.79
C PHE A 234 15.89 -3.55 -11.11
N ARG A 235 16.44 -2.36 -11.34
CA ARG A 235 16.33 -1.68 -12.62
C ARG A 235 17.19 -2.37 -13.66
N LYS A 236 16.73 -2.34 -14.90
CA LYS A 236 17.43 -2.89 -16.06
C LYS A 236 17.51 -1.85 -17.16
N GLU A 237 18.63 -1.77 -17.85
CA GLU A 237 18.77 -1.06 -19.10
C GLU A 237 18.37 -2.00 -20.25
N ILE A 238 17.47 -1.58 -21.11
CA ILE A 238 17.03 -2.33 -22.28
C ILE A 238 17.07 -1.40 -23.49
N ASN A 239 17.66 -1.85 -24.59
CA ASN A 239 17.77 -1.10 -25.85
C ASN A 239 18.39 0.31 -25.72
N LYS A 240 19.29 0.50 -24.75
CA LYS A 240 19.95 1.79 -24.44
C LYS A 240 19.02 2.87 -23.90
N GLU A 241 17.85 2.49 -23.42
CA GLU A 241 16.97 3.37 -22.65
C GLU A 241 17.46 3.50 -21.21
N ASP A 242 17.01 4.53 -20.52
CA ASP A 242 17.32 4.72 -19.11
C ASP A 242 16.92 3.49 -18.27
N PRO A 243 17.68 3.13 -17.23
CA PRO A 243 17.36 2.00 -16.40
C PRO A 243 16.00 2.16 -15.70
N LEU A 244 15.07 1.26 -16.00
CA LEU A 244 13.71 1.21 -15.43
C LEU A 244 13.46 -0.10 -14.70
N TYR A 245 12.41 -0.15 -13.88
CA TYR A 245 11.84 -1.38 -13.38
C TYR A 245 10.97 -1.99 -14.48
N TYR A 246 11.46 -3.07 -15.07
CA TYR A 246 10.77 -3.75 -16.15
C TYR A 246 9.96 -4.94 -15.69
N TYR A 247 8.75 -5.04 -16.22
CA TYR A 247 7.88 -6.19 -16.08
C TYR A 247 7.71 -6.85 -17.44
N LYS A 248 7.89 -8.16 -17.44
CA LYS A 248 7.71 -9.00 -18.63
C LYS A 248 6.34 -9.66 -18.55
N LEU A 249 5.49 -9.38 -19.54
CA LEU A 249 4.17 -9.99 -19.69
C LEU A 249 4.26 -11.07 -20.78
N SER A 250 3.82 -12.26 -20.47
CA SER A 250 3.73 -13.39 -21.40
C SER A 250 2.42 -14.14 -21.20
N TRP A 251 2.01 -14.94 -22.18
CA TRP A 251 0.73 -15.63 -22.19
C TRP A 251 0.91 -17.11 -22.48
N SER A 252 0.06 -17.94 -21.90
CA SER A 252 0.13 -19.42 -22.06
C SER A 252 -0.31 -19.90 -23.45
N GLN A 253 -1.07 -19.08 -24.19
CA GLN A 253 -1.60 -19.38 -25.52
C GLN A 253 -1.47 -18.14 -26.43
N ALA A 254 -1.40 -18.36 -27.73
CA ALA A 254 -1.45 -17.28 -28.70
C ALA A 254 -2.81 -16.58 -28.70
N PHE A 255 -2.80 -15.27 -28.89
CA PHE A 255 -4.05 -14.53 -29.08
C PHE A 255 -4.67 -14.85 -30.43
N THR A 256 -5.99 -15.06 -30.44
CA THR A 256 -6.81 -15.12 -31.64
C THR A 256 -7.73 -13.93 -31.69
N GLY A 257 -7.88 -13.35 -32.89
CA GLY A 257 -8.63 -12.12 -33.11
C GLY A 257 -7.76 -10.87 -32.98
N ASP A 258 -8.40 -9.75 -33.18
CA ASP A 258 -7.76 -8.44 -33.05
C ASP A 258 -7.79 -8.00 -31.59
N VAL A 259 -6.69 -8.11 -30.89
CA VAL A 259 -6.55 -7.60 -29.53
C VAL A 259 -5.84 -6.24 -29.58
N LEU A 260 -6.58 -5.18 -29.28
CA LEU A 260 -6.10 -3.82 -29.37
C LEU A 260 -6.05 -3.18 -27.98
N LEU A 261 -4.84 -2.89 -27.52
CA LEU A 261 -4.59 -2.23 -26.25
C LEU A 261 -4.55 -0.71 -26.45
N HIS A 262 -5.57 -0.02 -25.91
CA HIS A 262 -5.71 1.43 -26.08
C HIS A 262 -4.92 2.22 -25.03
N HIS A 263 -4.89 1.74 -23.78
CA HIS A 263 -4.17 2.41 -22.71
C HIS A 263 -3.53 1.40 -21.76
N PHE A 264 -2.34 1.75 -21.29
CA PHE A 264 -1.58 0.93 -20.37
C PHE A 264 -0.86 1.79 -19.33
N SER A 265 -1.05 1.48 -18.06
CA SER A 265 -0.40 2.21 -16.97
C SER A 265 -0.12 1.30 -15.78
N GLY A 266 0.81 1.74 -14.94
CA GLY A 266 1.21 1.01 -13.74
C GLY A 266 0.44 1.43 -12.49
N ILE A 267 0.31 0.50 -11.55
CA ILE A 267 -0.13 0.73 -10.18
C ILE A 267 1.11 0.62 -9.30
N PRO A 268 1.62 1.74 -8.75
CA PRO A 268 2.88 1.72 -8.01
C PRO A 268 2.77 0.90 -6.73
N VAL A 269 3.90 0.33 -6.31
CA VAL A 269 4.00 -0.29 -5.00
C VAL A 269 3.76 0.78 -3.94
N GLN A 270 2.75 0.56 -3.14
CA GLN A 270 2.40 1.45 -2.05
C GLN A 270 3.53 1.38 -1.01
N LYS A 271 4.14 2.52 -0.72
CA LYS A 271 5.13 2.61 0.35
C LYS A 271 4.42 2.94 1.65
N PRO A 272 4.64 2.17 2.72
CA PRO A 272 4.12 2.57 4.02
C PRO A 272 4.70 3.96 4.36
N LEU A 273 3.85 4.91 4.65
CA LEU A 273 4.23 6.28 5.04
C LEU A 273 5.15 6.34 6.27
N GLY A 274 5.27 5.24 7.02
CA GLY A 274 6.21 5.11 8.14
C GLY A 274 7.68 5.30 7.79
N ASN A 275 8.03 5.35 6.49
CA ASN A 275 9.38 5.65 6.04
C ASN A 275 9.62 7.15 5.77
N TYR A 276 8.60 7.97 5.86
CA TYR A 276 8.73 9.42 5.81
C TYR A 276 8.83 9.99 7.22
N ILE A 277 9.92 9.72 7.92
CA ILE A 277 10.31 10.49 9.09
C ILE A 277 10.81 11.82 8.52
N PHE A 278 10.02 12.87 8.69
CA PHE A 278 10.52 14.21 8.49
C PHE A 278 11.62 14.48 9.53
N PRO A 279 12.79 14.99 9.11
CA PRO A 279 13.86 15.30 10.04
C PRO A 279 13.47 16.45 10.99
#